data_7dd27b6d290a8f2a83bcb2af724632a5
#
_entry.id   7dd27b6d290a8f2a83bcb2af724632a5
#
_cell.length_a   1.000
_cell.length_b   1.000
_cell.length_c   1.000
_cell.angle_alpha   90.00
_cell.angle_beta   90.00
_cell.angle_gamma   90.00
#
_symmetry.space_group_name_H-M   'P 1'
#
loop_
_entity.id
_entity.type
_entity.pdbx_description
1 polymer ?
#
loop_
_entity_poly.entity_id
_entity_poly.type
_entity_poly.pdbx_seq_one_letter_code
_entity_poly.pdbx_strand_id
1 'polypeptide(L)'
;MPLKLTTYHRGSRIPELPGTDTFHSTELFHVYEATPGYAPLLIVASENGIPVAKLLAAIRKSVRLFPPAIIKRCEVYGTGEYFDETLNREAVFSDMLQRLTDEAAGSLPYRVPQSGQFVVRL
;
A
#
# COMPACT_ATOMS: atom_id res chain seq x y z
N MET A 1 -11.53 19.82 3.25
CA MET A 1 -10.57 19.46 4.29
C MET A 1 -9.53 18.52 3.73
N PRO A 2 -8.26 18.78 3.94
CA PRO A 2 -7.23 17.88 3.46
C PRO A 2 -7.28 16.57 4.24
N LEU A 3 -7.05 15.49 3.52
CA LEU A 3 -6.94 14.19 4.13
C LEU A 3 -5.52 13.99 4.64
N LYS A 4 -5.40 13.31 5.76
CA LYS A 4 -4.11 12.90 6.28
C LYS A 4 -3.87 11.46 5.87
N LEU A 5 -2.73 11.21 5.22
CA LEU A 5 -2.32 9.87 4.86
C LEU A 5 -1.32 9.36 5.87
N THR A 6 -1.56 8.17 6.39
CA THR A 6 -0.66 7.50 7.33
C THR A 6 -0.26 6.17 6.72
N THR A 7 1.03 5.87 6.75
CA THR A 7 1.56 4.62 6.21
C THR A 7 2.00 3.72 7.36
N TYR A 8 1.55 2.47 7.35
CA TYR A 8 1.93 1.47 8.33
C TYR A 8 2.82 0.43 7.66
N HIS A 9 3.98 0.19 8.24
CA HIS A 9 4.93 -0.81 7.77
C HIS A 9 4.95 -2.06 8.63
N ARG A 10 4.35 -1.98 9.81
CA ARG A 10 4.34 -3.09 10.78
C ARG A 10 2.93 -3.31 11.31
N GLY A 11 2.52 -4.57 11.33
CA GLY A 11 1.19 -4.93 11.81
C GLY A 11 0.93 -4.52 13.24
N SER A 12 1.97 -4.54 14.09
CA SER A 12 1.83 -4.14 15.48
C SER A 12 1.48 -2.66 15.68
N ARG A 13 1.64 -1.85 14.64
CA ARG A 13 1.35 -0.41 14.69
C ARG A 13 -0.02 -0.07 14.12
N ILE A 14 -0.69 -1.02 13.49
CA ILE A 14 -1.99 -0.78 12.86
C ILE A 14 -3.07 -0.75 13.94
N PRO A 15 -3.81 0.36 14.04
CA PRO A 15 -4.94 0.43 14.97
C PRO A 15 -6.10 -0.40 14.45
N GLU A 16 -7.14 -0.51 15.24
CA GLU A 16 -8.37 -1.11 14.77
C GLU A 16 -8.99 -0.22 13.69
N LEU A 17 -9.27 -0.81 12.54
CA LEU A 17 -9.77 -0.08 11.38
C LEU A 17 -11.10 -0.67 10.92
N PRO A 18 -12.00 0.17 10.38
CA PRO A 18 -13.23 -0.33 9.80
C PRO A 18 -12.96 -1.08 8.50
N GLY A 19 -13.98 -1.76 8.00
CA GLY A 19 -13.96 -2.37 6.69
C GLY A 19 -14.10 -3.87 6.71
N THR A 20 -14.49 -4.40 5.56
CA THR A 20 -14.75 -5.83 5.37
C THR A 20 -14.04 -6.39 4.14
N ASP A 21 -13.36 -5.54 3.37
CA ASP A 21 -12.66 -5.97 2.17
C ASP A 21 -11.39 -6.73 2.55
N THR A 22 -11.37 -8.02 2.28
CA THR A 22 -10.23 -8.87 2.59
C THR A 22 -8.93 -8.38 1.94
N PHE A 23 -9.01 -7.85 0.73
CA PHE A 23 -7.82 -7.40 0.00
C PHE A 23 -7.16 -6.17 0.63
N HIS A 24 -7.86 -5.48 1.52
CA HIS A 24 -7.33 -4.31 2.21
C HIS A 24 -7.44 -4.45 3.73
N SER A 25 -7.43 -5.69 4.22
CA SER A 25 -7.61 -6.00 5.63
C SER A 25 -6.29 -6.05 6.39
N THR A 26 -6.38 -5.84 7.69
CA THR A 26 -5.24 -6.03 8.60
C THR A 26 -4.82 -7.50 8.64
N GLU A 27 -5.77 -8.42 8.51
CA GLU A 27 -5.49 -9.85 8.48
C GLU A 27 -4.58 -10.19 7.30
N LEU A 28 -4.88 -9.66 6.12
CA LEU A 28 -4.04 -9.90 4.95
C LEU A 28 -2.67 -9.22 5.12
N PHE A 29 -2.63 -8.05 5.75
CA PHE A 29 -1.36 -7.41 6.10
C PHE A 29 -0.47 -8.36 6.90
N HIS A 30 -1.04 -8.99 7.91
CA HIS A 30 -0.28 -9.94 8.74
C HIS A 30 0.18 -11.16 7.94
N VAL A 31 -0.62 -11.63 7.00
CA VAL A 31 -0.23 -12.73 6.13
C VAL A 31 1.00 -12.34 5.29
N TYR A 32 0.97 -11.17 4.68
CA TYR A 32 2.12 -10.70 3.92
C TYR A 32 3.34 -10.49 4.81
N GLU A 33 3.14 -9.93 5.99
CA GLU A 33 4.24 -9.67 6.93
C GLU A 33 4.93 -10.98 7.34
N ALA A 34 4.17 -12.06 7.48
CA ALA A 34 4.69 -13.36 7.85
C ALA A 34 5.22 -14.16 6.66
N THR A 35 5.04 -13.68 5.43
CA THR A 35 5.44 -14.41 4.23
C THR A 35 6.83 -13.94 3.79
N PRO A 36 7.81 -14.85 3.72
CA PRO A 36 9.14 -14.47 3.25
C PRO A 36 9.09 -13.86 1.84
N GLY A 37 9.84 -12.80 1.65
CA GLY A 37 9.91 -12.12 0.36
C GLY A 37 8.85 -11.04 0.16
N TYR A 38 7.93 -10.86 1.11
CA TYR A 38 6.91 -9.82 1.04
C TYR A 38 7.10 -8.80 2.15
N ALA A 39 6.84 -7.55 1.82
CA ALA A 39 6.78 -6.47 2.79
C ALA A 39 5.48 -5.69 2.55
N PRO A 40 4.52 -5.76 3.45
CA PRO A 40 3.26 -5.04 3.25
C PRO A 40 3.38 -3.57 3.62
N LEU A 41 2.54 -2.76 2.98
CA LEU A 41 2.32 -1.36 3.32
C LEU A 41 0.81 -1.14 3.39
N LEU A 42 0.35 -0.54 4.47
CA LEU A 42 -1.04 -0.14 4.58
C LEU A 42 -1.10 1.38 4.67
N ILE A 43 -1.82 1.98 3.74
CA ILE A 43 -2.02 3.42 3.71
C ILE A 43 -3.44 3.70 4.13
N VAL A 44 -3.60 4.56 5.13
CA VAL A 44 -4.90 4.95 5.65
C VAL A 44 -5.09 6.44 5.44
N ALA A 45 -6.18 6.81 4.77
CA ALA A 45 -6.58 8.19 4.63
C ALA A 45 -7.56 8.50 5.75
N SER A 46 -7.32 9.59 6.47
CA SER A 46 -8.15 10.00 7.59
C SER A 46 -8.57 11.45 7.43
N GLU A 47 -9.78 11.75 7.89
CA GLU A 47 -10.29 13.12 7.97
C GLU A 47 -10.68 13.36 9.43
N ASN A 48 -10.07 14.38 10.03
CA ASN A 48 -10.29 14.70 11.45
C ASN A 48 -10.07 13.49 12.39
N GLY A 49 -9.05 12.69 12.08
CA GLY A 49 -8.72 11.52 12.88
C GLY A 49 -9.58 10.29 12.63
N ILE A 50 -10.55 10.37 11.71
CA ILE A 50 -11.44 9.26 11.40
C ILE A 50 -11.00 8.64 10.08
N PRO A 51 -10.70 7.33 10.04
CA PRO A 51 -10.34 6.67 8.78
C PRO A 51 -11.49 6.73 7.78
N VAL A 52 -11.19 7.18 6.56
CA VAL A 52 -12.20 7.28 5.49
C VAL A 52 -11.84 6.38 4.29
N ALA A 53 -10.61 5.92 4.21
CA ALA A 53 -10.18 4.99 3.16
C ALA A 53 -8.92 4.26 3.58
N LYS A 54 -8.69 3.10 3.00
CA LYS A 54 -7.43 2.38 3.21
C LYS A 54 -7.03 1.64 1.94
N LEU A 55 -5.73 1.44 1.78
CA LEU A 55 -5.14 0.75 0.65
C LEU A 55 -4.02 -0.14 1.15
N LEU A 56 -4.13 -1.43 0.91
CA LEU A 56 -3.08 -2.39 1.25
C LEU A 56 -2.28 -2.72 0.00
N ALA A 57 -0.97 -2.63 0.11
CA ALA A 57 -0.05 -3.02 -0.93
C ALA A 57 0.94 -4.02 -0.39
N ALA A 58 1.45 -4.87 -1.25
CA ALA A 58 2.50 -5.80 -0.92
C ALA A 58 3.71 -5.55 -1.82
N ILE A 59 4.86 -5.31 -1.22
CA ILE A 59 6.12 -5.21 -1.95
C ILE A 59 6.72 -6.60 -1.97
N ARG A 60 6.92 -7.12 -3.15
CA ARG A 60 7.50 -8.43 -3.36
C ARG A 60 8.92 -8.28 -3.88
N LYS A 61 9.86 -8.92 -3.21
CA LYS A 61 11.24 -8.99 -3.69
C LYS A 61 11.37 -10.17 -4.63
N SER A 62 11.83 -9.89 -5.84
CA SER A 62 12.18 -10.94 -6.80
C SER A 62 13.69 -10.94 -6.95
N VAL A 63 14.31 -12.05 -6.61
CA VAL A 63 15.75 -12.21 -6.79
C VAL A 63 16.02 -12.52 -8.25
N ARG A 64 16.93 -11.77 -8.87
CA ARG A 64 17.36 -12.05 -10.22
C ARG A 64 18.63 -12.89 -10.20
N LEU A 65 18.80 -13.66 -11.27
CA LEU A 65 19.94 -14.53 -11.40
C LEU A 65 21.27 -13.76 -11.56
N PHE A 66 21.19 -12.55 -12.05
CA PHE A 66 22.38 -11.76 -12.32
C PHE A 66 22.49 -10.59 -11.35
N PRO A 67 23.43 -10.63 -10.41
CA PRO A 67 23.67 -9.50 -9.55
C PRO A 67 24.11 -8.29 -10.40
N PRO A 68 23.78 -7.07 -10.02
CA PRO A 68 23.14 -6.68 -8.77
C PRO A 68 21.61 -6.53 -8.87
N ALA A 69 20.99 -7.14 -9.84
CA ALA A 69 19.60 -6.85 -10.18
C ALA A 69 18.63 -7.53 -9.22
N ILE A 70 18.14 -6.78 -8.24
CA ILE A 70 17.01 -7.17 -7.42
C ILE A 70 15.82 -6.34 -7.88
N ILE A 71 14.78 -7.03 -8.36
CA ILE A 71 13.57 -6.37 -8.80
C ILE A 71 12.55 -6.47 -7.68
N LYS A 72 12.00 -5.33 -7.29
CA LYS A 72 10.89 -5.28 -6.35
C LYS A 72 9.64 -4.92 -7.11
N ARG A 73 8.55 -5.58 -6.76
CA ARG A 73 7.22 -5.27 -7.31
C ARG A 73 6.32 -4.85 -6.18
N CYS A 74 5.50 -3.85 -6.44
CA CYS A 74 4.46 -3.45 -5.51
C CYS A 74 3.12 -3.84 -6.11
N GLU A 75 2.35 -4.65 -5.41
CA GLU A 75 1.08 -5.16 -5.90
C GLU A 75 -0.04 -4.61 -5.04
N VAL A 76 -1.08 -4.11 -5.71
CA VAL A 76 -2.31 -3.65 -5.07
C VAL A 76 -3.47 -4.34 -5.77
N TYR A 77 -4.37 -4.94 -4.99
CA TYR A 77 -5.58 -5.55 -5.54
C TYR A 77 -6.75 -4.60 -5.35
N GLY A 78 -7.33 -4.16 -6.47
CA GLY A 78 -8.43 -3.20 -6.46
C GLY A 78 -7.95 -1.77 -6.25
N THR A 79 -8.86 -0.93 -5.79
CA THR A 79 -8.63 0.51 -5.66
C THR A 79 -8.69 1.00 -4.22
N GLY A 80 -8.65 0.08 -3.26
CA GLY A 80 -8.78 0.41 -1.85
C GLY A 80 -10.20 0.22 -1.34
N GLU A 81 -10.36 0.43 -0.05
CA GLU A 81 -11.66 0.37 0.60
C GLU A 81 -12.02 1.76 1.14
N TYR A 82 -13.25 2.20 0.88
CA TYR A 82 -13.70 3.55 1.18
C TYR A 82 -14.90 3.50 2.10
N PHE A 83 -14.89 4.35 3.14
CA PHE A 83 -15.89 4.33 4.20
C PHE A 83 -16.80 5.56 4.20
N ASP A 84 -16.50 6.53 3.33
CA ASP A 84 -17.26 7.75 3.22
C ASP A 84 -17.70 7.93 1.77
N GLU A 85 -19.01 7.91 1.53
CA GLU A 85 -19.57 8.01 0.18
C GLU A 85 -19.38 9.39 -0.43
N THR A 86 -19.09 10.39 0.38
CA THR A 86 -18.88 11.75 -0.12
C THR A 86 -17.49 11.97 -0.69
N LEU A 87 -16.57 10.99 -0.53
CA LEU A 87 -15.22 11.11 -1.04
C LEU A 87 -15.19 11.03 -2.56
N ASN A 88 -14.29 11.81 -3.14
CA ASN A 88 -13.91 11.60 -4.52
C ASN A 88 -12.91 10.44 -4.56
N ARG A 89 -13.41 9.24 -4.84
CA ARG A 89 -12.60 8.01 -4.77
C ARG A 89 -11.40 8.06 -5.69
N GLU A 90 -11.54 8.62 -6.88
CA GLU A 90 -10.43 8.69 -7.82
C GLU A 90 -9.31 9.58 -7.29
N ALA A 91 -9.66 10.72 -6.72
CA ALA A 91 -8.67 11.62 -6.14
C ALA A 91 -7.98 11.00 -4.93
N VAL A 92 -8.74 10.35 -4.06
CA VAL A 92 -8.17 9.70 -2.87
C VAL A 92 -7.28 8.53 -3.27
N PHE A 93 -7.72 7.73 -4.23
CA PHE A 93 -6.92 6.62 -4.73
C PHE A 93 -5.62 7.13 -5.36
N SER A 94 -5.69 8.21 -6.14
CA SER A 94 -4.50 8.81 -6.73
C SER A 94 -3.51 9.29 -5.65
N ASP A 95 -4.01 9.91 -4.59
CA ASP A 95 -3.18 10.37 -3.49
C ASP A 95 -2.54 9.20 -2.74
N MET A 96 -3.30 8.13 -2.50
CA MET A 96 -2.77 6.94 -1.84
C MET A 96 -1.74 6.24 -2.72
N LEU A 97 -1.97 6.17 -4.04
CA LEU A 97 -0.99 5.61 -4.97
C LEU A 97 0.28 6.43 -5.00
N GLN A 98 0.17 7.76 -4.96
CA GLN A 98 1.34 8.62 -4.94
C GLN A 98 2.16 8.39 -3.67
N ARG A 99 1.49 8.28 -2.53
CA ARG A 99 2.16 7.96 -1.27
C ARG A 99 2.84 6.59 -1.35
N LEU A 100 2.15 5.61 -1.92
CA LEU A 100 2.69 4.27 -2.09
C LEU A 100 3.94 4.31 -2.97
N THR A 101 3.90 5.05 -4.07
CA THR A 101 5.04 5.19 -4.97
C THR A 101 6.22 5.80 -4.24
N ASP A 102 6.00 6.84 -3.47
CA ASP A 102 7.06 7.52 -2.73
C ASP A 102 7.68 6.59 -1.68
N GLU A 103 6.85 5.87 -0.94
CA GLU A 103 7.32 4.95 0.09
C GLU A 103 8.08 3.76 -0.52
N ALA A 104 7.56 3.20 -1.60
CA ALA A 104 8.19 2.06 -2.24
C ALA A 104 9.51 2.46 -2.90
N ALA A 105 9.56 3.64 -3.53
CA ALA A 105 10.79 4.13 -4.14
C ALA A 105 11.87 4.35 -3.10
N GLY A 106 11.50 4.83 -1.90
CA GLY A 106 12.45 5.02 -0.81
C GLY A 106 13.02 3.72 -0.27
N SER A 107 12.36 2.59 -0.50
CA SER A 107 12.82 1.29 -0.04
C SER A 107 13.71 0.57 -1.06
N LEU A 108 13.91 1.13 -2.25
CA LEU A 108 14.71 0.52 -3.29
C LEU A 108 16.17 0.94 -3.14
N PRO A 109 17.13 0.05 -3.46
CA PRO A 109 18.55 0.40 -3.37
C PRO A 109 19.00 1.41 -4.41
N TYR A 110 18.25 1.57 -5.48
CA TYR A 110 18.50 2.56 -6.51
C TYR A 110 17.17 2.94 -7.17
N ARG A 111 17.18 4.09 -7.84
CA ARG A 111 15.98 4.52 -8.54
C ARG A 111 15.80 3.73 -9.81
N VAL A 112 14.63 3.15 -9.94
CA VAL A 112 14.22 2.42 -11.13
C VAL A 112 13.13 3.24 -11.81
N PRO A 113 13.04 3.24 -13.15
CA PRO A 113 11.95 3.91 -13.83
C PRO A 113 10.61 3.45 -13.27
N GLN A 114 9.71 4.38 -13.08
CA GLN A 114 8.43 4.09 -12.42
C GLN A 114 7.55 3.14 -13.22
N SER A 115 7.64 3.22 -14.54
CA SER A 115 6.88 2.32 -15.38
C SER A 115 7.36 0.88 -15.16
N GLY A 116 6.50 0.03 -14.69
CA GLY A 116 6.81 -1.37 -14.50
C GLY A 116 7.20 -1.76 -13.10
N GLN A 117 7.26 -0.82 -12.17
CA GLN A 117 7.55 -1.16 -10.78
C GLN A 117 6.32 -1.51 -9.99
N PHE A 118 5.18 -1.02 -10.42
CA PHE A 118 3.94 -1.20 -9.72
C PHE A 118 2.98 -1.97 -10.58
N VAL A 119 2.36 -2.99 -9.98
CA VAL A 119 1.32 -3.74 -10.64
C VAL A 119 0.05 -3.50 -9.86
N VAL A 120 -0.89 -2.81 -10.48
CA VAL A 120 -2.21 -2.60 -9.90
C VAL A 120 -3.15 -3.61 -10.54
N ARG A 121 -3.77 -4.43 -9.71
CA ARG A 121 -4.73 -5.43 -10.18
C ARG A 121 -6.12 -4.99 -9.77
N LEU A 122 -6.93 -4.74 -10.73
CA LEU A 122 -8.30 -4.26 -10.54
C LEU A 122 -9.29 -5.41 -10.49
#